data_4492a924800e3673c8d63d0074f405c9
#
_entry.id   4492a924800e3673c8d63d0074f405c9
#
_cell.length_a   1.000
_cell.length_b   1.000
_cell.length_c   1.000
_cell.angle_alpha   90.00
_cell.angle_beta   90.00
_cell.angle_gamma   90.00
#
_symmetry.space_group_name_H-M   'P 1'
#
loop_
_entity.id
_entity.type
_entity.pdbx_description
1 polymer ?
#
loop_
_entity_poly.entity_id
_entity_poly.type
_entity_poly.pdbx_seq_one_letter_code
_entity_poly.pdbx_strand_id
1 'polypeptide(L)'
;VRSRGLGDVYKRQYQKKYKEGSGLEPLPHLVIVADEFAELKKDEPEFMQGLIQTARVGRSLGIHMVLATQKPSGVVDDQIWSNTRFQLCLKVQSVGDSREMIQTPDAAQITQAGRAYVKVGSDEIYELFQSYWSGAPYLGAAQQEKEVGNQVRIVSMNGQRIKTVVDEKTRFRSEIDELKAVVRYICDETKRM
;
A
#
# COMPACT_ATOMS: atom_id res chain seq x y z
N VAL A 1 26.58 -24.54 6.39
CA VAL A 1 26.41 -23.49 7.40
C VAL A 1 25.55 -22.38 6.75
N ARG A 2 24.40 -22.15 7.34
CA ARG A 2 23.34 -21.29 6.83
C ARG A 2 23.82 -19.85 6.72
N SER A 3 23.90 -19.31 5.52
CA SER A 3 24.20 -17.90 5.21
C SER A 3 23.11 -16.91 5.66
N ARG A 4 22.15 -17.35 6.46
CA ARG A 4 21.10 -16.49 7.04
C ARG A 4 21.60 -15.53 8.13
N GLY A 5 22.86 -15.64 8.55
CA GLY A 5 23.26 -15.12 9.84
C GLY A 5 23.98 -13.76 9.83
N LEU A 6 24.82 -13.47 8.85
CA LEU A 6 25.73 -12.34 8.99
C LEU A 6 25.04 -10.99 8.83
N GLY A 7 24.20 -10.80 7.79
CA GLY A 7 23.48 -9.53 7.59
C GLY A 7 22.52 -9.20 8.74
N ASP A 8 21.76 -10.20 9.22
CA ASP A 8 20.84 -10.02 10.35
C ASP A 8 21.58 -9.73 11.67
N VAL A 9 22.71 -10.39 11.90
CA VAL A 9 23.51 -10.16 13.11
C VAL A 9 24.08 -8.75 13.11
N TYR A 10 24.70 -8.32 12.02
CA TYR A 10 25.25 -6.97 11.90
C TYR A 10 24.17 -5.89 12.02
N LYS A 11 23.01 -6.08 11.38
CA LYS A 11 21.89 -5.14 11.49
C LYS A 11 21.40 -5.03 12.94
N ARG A 12 21.22 -6.15 13.64
CA ARG A 12 20.80 -6.16 15.05
C ARG A 12 21.83 -5.50 15.95
N GLN A 13 23.11 -5.77 15.73
CA GLN A 13 24.20 -5.13 16.49
C GLN A 13 24.22 -3.62 16.24
N TYR A 14 24.06 -3.19 14.97
CA TYR A 14 23.97 -1.78 14.64
C TYR A 14 22.77 -1.10 15.31
N GLN A 15 21.60 -1.70 15.19
CA GLN A 15 20.38 -1.19 15.82
C GLN A 15 20.49 -1.13 17.35
N LYS A 16 21.16 -2.09 17.96
CA LYS A 16 21.43 -2.08 19.42
C LYS A 16 22.32 -0.90 19.78
N LYS A 17 23.44 -0.73 19.11
CA LYS A 17 24.35 0.41 19.31
C LYS A 17 23.67 1.75 19.07
N TYR A 18 22.84 1.87 18.04
CA TYR A 18 22.05 3.07 17.78
C TYR A 18 21.12 3.41 18.96
N LYS A 19 20.40 2.42 19.48
CA LYS A 19 19.52 2.61 20.65
C LYS A 19 20.28 2.95 21.95
N GLU A 20 21.51 2.51 22.07
CA GLU A 20 22.39 2.79 23.22
C GLU A 20 23.04 4.19 23.14
N GLY A 21 22.68 5.00 22.15
CA GLY A 21 23.16 6.38 22.05
C GLY A 21 24.59 6.52 21.58
N SER A 22 25.09 5.58 20.78
CA SER A 22 26.48 5.57 20.28
C SER A 22 26.79 6.63 19.21
N GLY A 23 25.92 7.60 18.95
CA GLY A 23 26.10 8.64 17.93
C GLY A 23 26.02 8.13 16.49
N LEU A 24 25.54 6.89 16.30
CA LEU A 24 25.31 6.33 14.97
C LEU A 24 24.04 6.92 14.36
N GLU A 25 24.03 7.07 13.02
CA GLU A 25 22.82 7.45 12.28
C GLU A 25 21.83 6.29 12.21
N PRO A 26 20.50 6.55 12.10
CA PRO A 26 19.53 5.50 11.89
C PRO A 26 19.80 4.76 10.57
N LEU A 27 19.69 3.44 10.59
CA LEU A 27 19.83 2.64 9.36
C LEU A 27 18.58 2.81 8.49
N PRO A 28 18.67 3.46 7.33
CA PRO A 28 17.52 3.70 6.48
C PRO A 28 16.97 2.41 5.89
N HIS A 29 15.66 2.38 5.65
CA HIS A 29 15.02 1.35 4.85
C HIS A 29 14.95 1.79 3.39
N LEU A 30 15.21 0.87 2.47
CA LEU A 30 15.04 1.08 1.04
C LEU A 30 13.69 0.50 0.60
N VAL A 31 12.87 1.32 -0.02
CA VAL A 31 11.60 0.88 -0.65
C VAL A 31 11.75 0.98 -2.16
N ILE A 32 11.59 -0.13 -2.85
CA ILE A 32 11.63 -0.22 -4.31
C ILE A 32 10.19 -0.41 -4.78
N VAL A 33 9.71 0.46 -5.66
CA VAL A 33 8.38 0.39 -6.27
C VAL A 33 8.54 0.15 -7.76
N ALA A 34 7.99 -0.95 -8.26
CA ALA A 34 7.85 -1.23 -9.67
C ALA A 34 6.36 -1.18 -10.05
N ASP A 35 5.96 -0.17 -10.81
CA ASP A 35 4.54 0.11 -11.12
C ASP A 35 3.96 -0.88 -12.15
N GLU A 36 4.73 -1.25 -13.18
CA GLU A 36 4.33 -2.30 -14.13
C GLU A 36 5.48 -3.30 -14.32
N PHE A 37 5.63 -4.21 -13.34
CA PHE A 37 6.75 -5.14 -13.37
C PHE A 37 6.62 -6.22 -14.46
N ALA A 38 5.44 -6.37 -15.07
CA ALA A 38 5.24 -7.28 -16.20
C ALA A 38 6.06 -6.87 -17.42
N GLU A 39 6.10 -5.57 -17.71
CA GLU A 39 6.92 -5.02 -18.78
C GLU A 39 8.41 -5.16 -18.45
N LEU A 40 8.78 -4.84 -17.22
CA LEU A 40 10.16 -4.98 -16.77
C LEU A 40 10.67 -6.43 -16.89
N LYS A 41 9.83 -7.43 -16.58
CA LYS A 41 10.19 -8.85 -16.73
C LYS A 41 10.44 -9.22 -18.19
N LYS A 42 9.70 -8.62 -19.10
CA LYS A 42 9.81 -8.88 -20.55
C LYS A 42 11.07 -8.22 -21.14
N ASP A 43 11.32 -6.98 -20.76
CA ASP A 43 12.38 -6.17 -21.36
C ASP A 43 13.76 -6.45 -20.72
N GLU A 44 13.79 -6.74 -19.42
CA GLU A 44 15.02 -6.93 -18.65
C GLU A 44 14.96 -8.19 -17.76
N PRO A 45 14.99 -9.40 -18.35
CA PRO A 45 14.84 -10.66 -17.59
C PRO A 45 15.96 -10.89 -16.59
N GLU A 46 17.21 -10.43 -16.84
CA GLU A 46 18.32 -10.54 -15.91
C GLU A 46 18.11 -9.65 -14.67
N PHE A 47 17.57 -8.46 -14.85
CA PHE A 47 17.19 -7.57 -13.76
C PHE A 47 16.14 -8.22 -12.85
N MET A 48 15.18 -8.93 -13.44
CA MET A 48 14.16 -9.65 -12.68
C MET A 48 14.74 -10.73 -11.77
N GLN A 49 15.76 -11.46 -12.21
CA GLN A 49 16.44 -12.43 -11.34
C GLN A 49 17.11 -11.76 -10.15
N GLY A 50 17.75 -10.61 -10.36
CA GLY A 50 18.34 -9.81 -9.28
C GLY A 50 17.27 -9.29 -8.31
N LEU A 51 16.12 -8.87 -8.82
CA LEU A 51 14.98 -8.41 -8.02
C LEU A 51 14.43 -9.53 -7.11
N ILE A 52 14.24 -10.73 -7.66
CA ILE A 52 13.78 -11.92 -6.92
C ILE A 52 14.79 -12.31 -5.83
N GLN A 53 16.09 -12.27 -6.14
CA GLN A 53 17.11 -12.52 -5.13
C GLN A 53 17.09 -11.47 -4.03
N THR A 54 16.91 -10.21 -4.40
CA THR A 54 16.78 -9.10 -3.45
C THR A 54 15.54 -9.26 -2.57
N ALA A 55 14.39 -9.70 -3.12
CA ALA A 55 13.19 -9.99 -2.34
C ALA A 55 13.45 -11.04 -1.25
N ARG A 56 14.21 -12.08 -1.60
CA ARG A 56 14.51 -13.19 -0.69
C ARG A 56 15.39 -12.79 0.50
N VAL A 57 16.36 -11.90 0.29
CA VAL A 57 17.32 -11.50 1.33
C VAL A 57 17.05 -10.11 1.89
N GLY A 58 16.33 -9.28 1.15
CA GLY A 58 16.16 -7.87 1.41
C GLY A 58 15.46 -7.56 2.74
N ARG A 59 14.53 -8.44 3.17
CA ARG A 59 13.84 -8.28 4.45
C ARG A 59 14.83 -8.14 5.61
N SER A 60 15.89 -8.93 5.61
CA SER A 60 16.92 -8.86 6.64
C SER A 60 17.78 -7.60 6.54
N LEU A 61 17.89 -7.04 5.36
CA LEU A 61 18.66 -5.83 5.07
C LEU A 61 17.83 -4.53 5.17
N GLY A 62 16.51 -4.62 5.37
CA GLY A 62 15.62 -3.47 5.39
C GLY A 62 15.23 -2.98 3.99
N ILE A 63 15.28 -3.88 3.01
CA ILE A 63 14.79 -3.61 1.66
C ILE A 63 13.35 -4.14 1.55
N HIS A 64 12.45 -3.29 1.10
CA HIS A 64 11.05 -3.60 0.87
C HIS A 64 10.71 -3.37 -0.60
N MET A 65 9.86 -4.22 -1.16
CA MET A 65 9.46 -4.10 -2.55
C MET A 65 7.94 -4.05 -2.67
N VAL A 66 7.47 -3.17 -3.54
CA VAL A 66 6.09 -3.08 -4.00
C VAL A 66 6.11 -3.35 -5.49
N LEU A 67 5.54 -4.49 -5.89
CA LEU A 67 5.43 -4.89 -7.28
C LEU A 67 3.99 -4.74 -7.72
N ALA A 68 3.72 -3.87 -8.68
CA ALA A 68 2.41 -3.67 -9.24
C ALA A 68 2.36 -4.16 -10.70
N THR A 69 1.22 -4.65 -11.13
CA THR A 69 0.96 -5.02 -12.52
C THR A 69 -0.52 -5.01 -12.81
N GLN A 70 -0.88 -4.69 -14.04
CA GLN A 70 -2.25 -4.77 -14.53
C GLN A 70 -2.62 -6.19 -14.97
N LYS A 71 -1.64 -7.04 -15.28
CA LYS A 71 -1.84 -8.43 -15.71
C LYS A 71 -0.97 -9.37 -14.88
N PRO A 72 -1.49 -9.92 -13.80
CA PRO A 72 -0.73 -10.88 -12.98
C PRO A 72 -0.48 -12.20 -13.71
N SER A 73 -1.41 -12.61 -14.59
CA SER A 73 -1.39 -13.93 -15.23
C SER A 73 -0.16 -14.14 -16.11
N GLY A 74 0.62 -15.19 -15.76
CA GLY A 74 1.84 -15.56 -16.46
C GLY A 74 3.05 -14.67 -16.19
N VAL A 75 2.92 -13.66 -15.34
CA VAL A 75 4.00 -12.73 -15.01
C VAL A 75 4.60 -13.05 -13.64
N VAL A 76 3.73 -13.34 -12.68
CA VAL A 76 4.14 -13.68 -11.32
C VAL A 76 4.49 -15.17 -11.27
N ASP A 77 5.74 -15.49 -11.09
CA ASP A 77 6.20 -16.87 -10.95
C ASP A 77 6.19 -17.34 -9.48
N ASP A 78 6.35 -18.65 -9.29
CA ASP A 78 6.31 -19.26 -7.96
C ASP A 78 7.37 -18.70 -7.01
N GLN A 79 8.49 -18.18 -7.54
CA GLN A 79 9.54 -17.59 -6.72
C GLN A 79 9.11 -16.23 -6.16
N ILE A 80 8.36 -15.43 -6.94
CA ILE A 80 7.77 -14.18 -6.47
C ILE A 80 6.69 -14.50 -5.44
N TRP A 81 5.77 -15.41 -5.75
CA TRP A 81 4.70 -15.81 -4.83
C TRP A 81 5.21 -16.29 -3.48
N SER A 82 6.22 -17.15 -3.47
CA SER A 82 6.78 -17.69 -2.23
C SER A 82 7.45 -16.65 -1.31
N ASN A 83 7.85 -15.51 -1.87
CA ASN A 83 8.45 -14.40 -1.13
C ASN A 83 7.48 -13.25 -0.85
N THR A 84 6.27 -13.29 -1.42
CA THR A 84 5.25 -12.25 -1.27
C THR A 84 4.23 -12.68 -0.22
N ARG A 85 4.24 -12.00 0.91
CA ARG A 85 3.28 -12.26 1.99
C ARG A 85 2.01 -11.43 1.87
N PHE A 86 2.13 -10.21 1.35
CA PHE A 86 1.02 -9.27 1.20
C PHE A 86 0.60 -9.23 -0.26
N GLN A 87 -0.66 -9.50 -0.49
CA GLN A 87 -1.28 -9.45 -1.81
C GLN A 87 -2.43 -8.46 -1.77
N LEU A 88 -2.42 -7.51 -2.70
CA LEU A 88 -3.43 -6.48 -2.86
C LEU A 88 -4.04 -6.64 -4.24
N CYS A 89 -5.35 -6.92 -4.31
CA CYS A 89 -6.04 -7.10 -5.57
C CYS A 89 -7.19 -6.08 -5.69
N LEU A 90 -7.00 -5.11 -6.56
CA LEU A 90 -8.07 -4.22 -6.99
C LEU A 90 -9.00 -4.98 -7.95
N LYS A 91 -10.00 -4.29 -8.52
CA LYS A 91 -10.85 -4.86 -9.55
C LYS A 91 -9.99 -5.39 -10.70
N VAL A 92 -10.20 -6.65 -11.04
CA VAL A 92 -9.65 -7.30 -12.24
C VAL A 92 -10.76 -7.63 -13.21
N GLN A 93 -10.41 -7.88 -14.49
CA GLN A 93 -11.40 -8.13 -15.53
C GLN A 93 -11.87 -9.59 -15.54
N SER A 94 -11.00 -10.53 -15.19
CA SER A 94 -11.31 -11.95 -15.24
C SER A 94 -11.28 -12.61 -13.86
N VAL A 95 -12.10 -13.64 -13.73
CA VAL A 95 -12.07 -14.54 -12.56
C VAL A 95 -10.73 -15.27 -12.47
N GLY A 96 -10.07 -15.53 -13.60
CA GLY A 96 -8.74 -16.13 -13.66
C GLY A 96 -7.70 -15.27 -12.94
N ASP A 97 -7.63 -13.98 -13.29
CA ASP A 97 -6.71 -13.02 -12.67
C ASP A 97 -6.95 -12.90 -11.16
N SER A 98 -8.24 -12.89 -10.76
CA SER A 98 -8.60 -12.84 -9.35
C SER A 98 -8.10 -14.08 -8.59
N ARG A 99 -8.30 -15.28 -9.16
CA ARG A 99 -7.82 -16.52 -8.55
C ARG A 99 -6.31 -16.62 -8.49
N GLU A 100 -5.62 -16.10 -9.49
CA GLU A 100 -4.17 -16.08 -9.49
C GLU A 100 -3.62 -15.17 -8.38
N MET A 101 -4.24 -13.98 -8.18
CA MET A 101 -3.78 -13.02 -7.17
C MET A 101 -4.15 -13.40 -5.75
N ILE A 102 -5.41 -13.73 -5.50
CA ILE A 102 -5.94 -13.91 -4.13
C ILE A 102 -6.58 -15.27 -3.90
N GLN A 103 -6.52 -16.17 -4.89
CA GLN A 103 -7.07 -17.55 -4.86
C GLN A 103 -8.61 -17.64 -4.77
N THR A 104 -9.31 -16.51 -4.89
CA THR A 104 -10.77 -16.42 -4.93
C THR A 104 -11.26 -15.66 -6.17
N PRO A 105 -12.52 -15.79 -6.59
CA PRO A 105 -13.06 -15.05 -7.73
C PRO A 105 -13.46 -13.61 -7.40
N ASP A 106 -13.35 -13.18 -6.16
CA ASP A 106 -14.06 -12.05 -5.58
C ASP A 106 -13.63 -10.70 -6.16
N ALA A 107 -12.35 -10.53 -6.50
CA ALA A 107 -11.86 -9.28 -7.06
C ALA A 107 -12.45 -8.95 -8.44
N ALA A 108 -12.88 -9.96 -9.20
CA ALA A 108 -13.58 -9.74 -10.45
C ALA A 108 -14.99 -9.15 -10.27
N GLN A 109 -15.58 -9.32 -9.09
CA GLN A 109 -16.92 -8.84 -8.76
C GLN A 109 -16.94 -7.43 -8.16
N ILE A 110 -15.79 -6.81 -7.92
CA ILE A 110 -15.70 -5.45 -7.41
C ILE A 110 -16.33 -4.48 -8.41
N THR A 111 -17.27 -3.67 -7.96
CA THR A 111 -17.95 -2.65 -8.79
C THR A 111 -17.54 -1.23 -8.45
N GLN A 112 -17.07 -0.98 -7.21
CA GLN A 112 -16.69 0.36 -6.74
C GLN A 112 -15.21 0.63 -7.02
N ALA A 113 -14.92 1.84 -7.51
CA ALA A 113 -13.55 2.32 -7.67
C ALA A 113 -12.85 2.44 -6.31
N GLY A 114 -11.56 2.11 -6.27
CA GLY A 114 -10.75 2.14 -5.05
C GLY A 114 -11.04 1.04 -4.05
N ARG A 115 -11.92 0.09 -4.36
CA ARG A 115 -12.18 -1.08 -3.54
C ARG A 115 -11.19 -2.18 -3.89
N ALA A 116 -10.67 -2.87 -2.87
CA ALA A 116 -9.67 -3.91 -3.07
C ALA A 116 -9.74 -4.98 -1.99
N TYR A 117 -9.28 -6.17 -2.31
CA TYR A 117 -9.02 -7.22 -1.34
C TYR A 117 -7.55 -7.18 -0.90
N VAL A 118 -7.33 -7.33 0.40
CA VAL A 118 -6.03 -7.62 0.98
C VAL A 118 -5.99 -9.06 1.46
N LYS A 119 -4.96 -9.78 1.05
CA LYS A 119 -4.67 -11.13 1.53
C LYS A 119 -3.26 -11.16 2.12
N VAL A 120 -3.12 -11.71 3.32
CA VAL A 120 -1.85 -11.85 4.01
C VAL A 120 -1.64 -13.31 4.40
N GLY A 121 -0.54 -13.89 3.94
CA GLY A 121 -0.26 -15.29 4.16
C GLY A 121 -1.25 -16.22 3.46
N SER A 122 -1.39 -17.46 3.93
CA SER A 122 -2.33 -18.41 3.36
C SER A 122 -3.77 -18.12 3.80
N ASP A 123 -3.98 -17.83 5.10
CA ASP A 123 -5.33 -17.62 5.67
C ASP A 123 -5.31 -16.67 6.89
N GLU A 124 -4.26 -15.85 7.06
CA GLU A 124 -4.13 -14.98 8.23
C GLU A 124 -5.07 -13.78 8.15
N ILE A 125 -5.14 -13.14 6.98
CA ILE A 125 -6.02 -12.00 6.71
C ILE A 125 -6.57 -12.14 5.30
N TYR A 126 -7.88 -12.01 5.16
CA TYR A 126 -8.57 -11.87 3.89
C TYR A 126 -9.72 -10.88 4.08
N GLU A 127 -9.51 -9.64 3.63
CA GLU A 127 -10.45 -8.56 3.88
C GLU A 127 -10.70 -7.71 2.64
N LEU A 128 -11.95 -7.28 2.48
CA LEU A 128 -12.35 -6.28 1.50
C LEU A 128 -12.28 -4.90 2.15
N PHE A 129 -11.54 -3.98 1.56
CA PHE A 129 -11.44 -2.62 2.06
C PHE A 129 -11.70 -1.58 0.98
N GLN A 130 -11.96 -0.35 1.39
CA GLN A 130 -12.08 0.81 0.53
C GLN A 130 -10.88 1.73 0.76
N SER A 131 -10.13 2.02 -0.30
CA SER A 131 -9.05 2.99 -0.23
C SER A 131 -9.58 4.41 -0.06
N TYR A 132 -8.81 5.27 0.56
CA TYR A 132 -9.07 6.71 0.55
C TYR A 132 -8.87 7.26 -0.85
N TRP A 133 -9.61 8.33 -1.14
CA TRP A 133 -9.43 9.07 -2.37
C TRP A 133 -8.31 10.12 -2.18
N SER A 134 -7.15 9.85 -2.76
CA SER A 134 -5.97 10.71 -2.65
C SER A 134 -6.15 12.11 -3.26
N GLY A 135 -7.08 12.25 -4.21
CA GLY A 135 -7.46 13.53 -4.80
C GLY A 135 -8.51 14.32 -4.01
N ALA A 136 -8.91 13.84 -2.82
CA ALA A 136 -9.84 14.57 -1.97
C ALA A 136 -9.24 15.93 -1.54
N PRO A 137 -10.05 16.98 -1.44
CA PRO A 137 -9.58 18.26 -0.93
C PRO A 137 -9.14 18.09 0.54
N TYR A 138 -7.93 18.52 0.86
CA TYR A 138 -7.44 18.50 2.23
C TYR A 138 -8.15 19.57 3.07
N LEU A 139 -8.89 19.13 4.07
CA LEU A 139 -9.54 20.00 5.04
C LEU A 139 -8.74 19.89 6.36
N GLY A 140 -8.14 20.97 6.80
CA GLY A 140 -7.48 21.01 8.11
C GLY A 140 -8.46 20.67 9.23
N ALA A 141 -7.96 20.19 10.38
CA ALA A 141 -8.78 19.71 11.50
C ALA A 141 -9.86 20.71 11.95
N ALA A 142 -9.56 22.00 11.94
CA ALA A 142 -10.51 23.05 12.30
C ALA A 142 -11.67 23.23 11.30
N GLN A 143 -11.51 22.77 10.05
CA GLN A 143 -12.55 22.82 9.03
C GLN A 143 -13.41 21.56 9.02
N GLN A 144 -12.83 20.41 9.39
CA GLN A 144 -13.55 19.14 9.53
C GLN A 144 -14.60 19.20 10.64
N GLU A 145 -14.30 19.87 11.76
CA GLU A 145 -15.27 20.05 12.85
C GLU A 145 -16.49 20.91 12.44
N LYS A 146 -16.30 21.87 11.54
CA LYS A 146 -17.40 22.72 11.04
C LYS A 146 -18.31 22.00 10.04
N GLU A 147 -17.78 21.04 9.27
CA GLU A 147 -18.58 20.27 8.30
C GLU A 147 -19.50 19.25 8.97
N VAL A 148 -19.11 18.69 10.12
CA VAL A 148 -19.91 17.69 10.84
C VAL A 148 -21.21 18.29 11.38
N GLY A 149 -21.27 19.59 11.61
CA GLY A 149 -22.42 20.26 12.23
C GLY A 149 -23.68 20.43 11.37
N ASN A 150 -23.54 20.45 10.03
CA ASN A 150 -24.63 20.87 9.14
C ASN A 150 -25.03 19.85 8.06
N GLN A 151 -24.77 18.57 8.27
CA GLN A 151 -25.17 17.54 7.30
C GLN A 151 -26.56 16.98 7.62
N VAL A 152 -27.51 17.23 6.75
CA VAL A 152 -28.80 16.54 6.79
C VAL A 152 -28.69 15.24 6.02
N ARG A 153 -28.94 14.12 6.71
CA ARG A 153 -28.90 12.77 6.15
C ARG A 153 -30.30 12.24 6.00
N ILE A 154 -30.69 11.91 4.78
CA ILE A 154 -31.94 11.20 4.51
C ILE A 154 -31.65 9.70 4.61
N VAL A 155 -32.34 9.03 5.50
CA VAL A 155 -32.25 7.59 5.74
C VAL A 155 -33.57 6.94 5.38
N SER A 156 -33.53 5.76 4.77
CA SER A 156 -34.72 4.95 4.54
C SER A 156 -35.23 4.32 5.84
N MET A 157 -36.44 3.82 5.81
CA MET A 157 -37.08 3.15 6.96
C MET A 157 -36.29 1.92 7.48
N ASN A 158 -35.45 1.32 6.64
CA ASN A 158 -34.57 0.19 6.99
C ASN A 158 -33.15 0.64 7.40
N GLY A 159 -32.93 1.94 7.65
CA GLY A 159 -31.66 2.47 8.13
C GLY A 159 -30.59 2.71 7.05
N GLN A 160 -30.90 2.46 5.78
CA GLN A 160 -29.94 2.73 4.69
C GLN A 160 -29.90 4.23 4.37
N ARG A 161 -28.68 4.75 4.14
CA ARG A 161 -28.49 6.13 3.72
C ARG A 161 -28.93 6.27 2.26
N ILE A 162 -29.94 7.10 2.01
CA ILE A 162 -30.44 7.38 0.65
C ILE A 162 -29.67 8.58 0.07
N LYS A 163 -29.54 9.66 0.83
CA LYS A 163 -28.91 10.90 0.36
C LYS A 163 -28.34 11.69 1.53
N THR A 164 -27.21 12.32 1.32
CA THR A 164 -26.70 13.36 2.22
C THR A 164 -26.89 14.70 1.51
N VAL A 165 -27.63 15.62 2.13
CA VAL A 165 -27.78 16.98 1.63
C VAL A 165 -26.74 17.82 2.34
N VAL A 166 -25.77 18.30 1.58
CA VAL A 166 -24.75 19.25 2.03
C VAL A 166 -25.13 20.60 1.44
N ASP A 167 -25.14 21.64 2.26
CA ASP A 167 -25.35 22.99 1.75
C ASP A 167 -24.22 23.33 0.78
N GLU A 168 -24.55 23.63 -0.48
CA GLU A 168 -23.57 23.92 -1.54
C GLU A 168 -22.71 25.17 -1.22
N LYS A 169 -23.16 26.03 -0.32
CA LYS A 169 -22.40 27.19 0.16
C LYS A 169 -21.19 26.84 1.03
N THR A 170 -21.09 25.59 1.51
CA THR A 170 -20.01 25.10 2.36
C THR A 170 -18.96 24.27 1.59
N ARG A 171 -18.96 24.28 0.26
CA ARG A 171 -17.86 23.68 -0.50
C ARG A 171 -16.60 24.53 -0.37
N PHE A 172 -15.81 24.22 0.65
CA PHE A 172 -14.47 24.78 0.78
C PHE A 172 -13.63 24.28 -0.41
N ARG A 173 -13.16 25.20 -1.24
CA ARG A 173 -12.10 24.91 -2.21
C ARG A 173 -10.78 24.86 -1.43
N SER A 174 -10.31 23.68 -1.10
CA SER A 174 -8.94 23.52 -0.68
C SER A 174 -8.04 23.65 -1.90
N GLU A 175 -6.98 24.44 -1.80
CA GLU A 175 -5.94 24.56 -2.84
C GLU A 175 -5.04 23.31 -2.90
N ILE A 176 -5.14 22.45 -1.90
CA ILE A 176 -4.26 21.29 -1.70
C ILE A 176 -5.12 20.04 -1.55
N ASP A 177 -4.80 19.00 -2.29
CA ASP A 177 -5.36 17.67 -2.10
C ASP A 177 -4.69 16.93 -0.91
N GLU A 178 -5.35 15.91 -0.40
CA GLU A 178 -4.84 15.11 0.74
C GLU A 178 -3.47 14.52 0.48
N LEU A 179 -3.20 14.05 -0.74
CA LEU A 179 -1.90 13.49 -1.11
C LEU A 179 -0.79 14.52 -0.94
N LYS A 180 -0.99 15.74 -1.45
CA LYS A 180 0.00 16.81 -1.30
C LYS A 180 0.21 17.21 0.15
N ALA A 181 -0.85 17.22 0.95
CA ALA A 181 -0.75 17.51 2.38
C ALA A 181 0.09 16.45 3.11
N VAL A 182 -0.14 15.16 2.84
CA VAL A 182 0.63 14.04 3.41
C VAL A 182 2.09 14.12 2.98
N VAL A 183 2.36 14.32 1.69
CA VAL A 183 3.73 14.44 1.18
C VAL A 183 4.48 15.60 1.83
N ARG A 184 3.85 16.77 1.96
CA ARG A 184 4.44 17.93 2.65
C ARG A 184 4.75 17.60 4.11
N TYR A 185 3.82 16.98 4.82
CA TYR A 185 4.02 16.59 6.21
C TYR A 185 5.23 15.65 6.36
N ILE A 186 5.34 14.61 5.53
CA ILE A 186 6.48 13.68 5.55
C ILE A 186 7.79 14.41 5.27
N CYS A 187 7.83 15.29 4.26
CA CYS A 187 9.01 16.07 3.92
C CYS A 187 9.45 17.02 5.05
N ASP A 188 8.49 17.62 5.75
CA ASP A 188 8.80 18.54 6.86
C ASP A 188 9.28 17.80 8.09
N GLU A 189 8.72 16.65 8.40
CA GLU A 189 9.20 15.80 9.51
C GLU A 189 10.62 15.26 9.23
N THR A 190 10.91 14.87 8.00
CA THR A 190 12.24 14.36 7.61
C THR A 190 13.33 15.44 7.75
N LYS A 191 12.99 16.73 7.57
CA LYS A 191 13.95 17.84 7.76
C LYS A 191 14.23 18.16 9.25
N ARG A 192 13.35 17.69 10.14
CA ARG A 192 13.47 17.90 11.59
C ARG A 192 14.30 16.83 12.30
N MET A 193 14.52 15.70 11.61
CA MET A 193 15.40 14.61 12.09
C MET A 193 16.85 14.90 11.78
#